data_3b4a43aa9bb00fd68ce06b955e2a10ba
#
_entry.id   3b4a43aa9bb00fd68ce06b955e2a10ba
#
_cell.length_a   1.000
_cell.length_b   1.000
_cell.length_c   1.000
_cell.angle_alpha   90.00
_cell.angle_beta   90.00
_cell.angle_gamma   90.00
#
_symmetry.space_group_name_H-M   'P 1'
#
loop_
_entity.id
_entity.type
_entity.pdbx_description
1 polymer ?
#
loop_
_entity_poly.entity_id
_entity_poly.type
_entity_poly.pdbx_seq_one_letter_code
_entity_poly.pdbx_strand_id
1 'polypeptide(L)'
;ASEIAHRHDVRVVVDNTFLGPVFQHPLQHGADLVIYSATKFIGGHSDIIAGAVSGSLATMLPVRTLRTFMGTMMSPWSGWLLLRSLETLKMRMTAAMKNARYVADFLAEHPKVQTVHYLGHLTEDSPMFDVYQRQCVAPGSMISFDVVGGEAAAFRFLNALSMVKLAVSLGGTESLAEHPGSMTHAD
;
A
#
# COMPACT_ATOMS: atom_id res chain seq x y z
N ALA A 1 10.81 -8.41 -14.06
CA ALA A 1 9.52 -8.27 -14.78
C ALA A 1 9.67 -7.28 -15.95
N SER A 2 10.12 -6.02 -15.72
CA SER A 2 10.17 -4.97 -16.75
C SER A 2 11.01 -5.37 -17.98
N GLU A 3 12.20 -5.92 -17.76
CA GLU A 3 13.05 -6.38 -18.87
C GLU A 3 12.37 -7.46 -19.75
N ILE A 4 11.60 -8.35 -19.14
CA ILE A 4 10.86 -9.39 -19.89
C ILE A 4 9.74 -8.73 -20.68
N ALA A 5 8.94 -7.87 -20.05
CA ALA A 5 7.83 -7.18 -20.68
C ALA A 5 8.28 -6.34 -21.89
N HIS A 6 9.34 -5.57 -21.71
CA HIS A 6 9.88 -4.70 -22.76
C HIS A 6 10.46 -5.46 -23.95
N ARG A 7 11.00 -6.69 -23.75
CA ARG A 7 11.41 -7.56 -24.87
C ARG A 7 10.24 -7.97 -25.76
N HIS A 8 9.03 -7.90 -25.25
CA HIS A 8 7.79 -8.23 -25.96
C HIS A 8 6.94 -7.00 -26.29
N ASP A 9 7.53 -5.80 -26.21
CA ASP A 9 6.83 -4.52 -26.43
C ASP A 9 5.59 -4.32 -25.52
N VAL A 10 5.64 -4.87 -24.29
CA VAL A 10 4.59 -4.76 -23.29
C VAL A 10 4.96 -3.72 -22.23
N ARG A 11 4.06 -2.80 -21.96
CA ARG A 11 4.24 -1.79 -20.91
C ARG A 11 4.03 -2.38 -19.53
N VAL A 12 4.79 -1.87 -18.59
CA VAL A 12 4.71 -2.25 -17.16
C VAL A 12 4.05 -1.13 -16.37
N VAL A 13 2.91 -1.44 -15.79
CA VAL A 13 2.18 -0.54 -14.89
C VAL A 13 2.23 -1.12 -13.48
N VAL A 14 2.67 -0.35 -12.52
CA VAL A 14 2.79 -0.77 -11.13
C VAL A 14 1.81 0.01 -10.26
N ASP A 15 0.92 -0.70 -9.56
CA ASP A 15 0.19 -0.11 -8.45
C ASP A 15 1.10 -0.08 -7.22
N ASN A 16 1.50 1.12 -6.82
CA ASN A 16 2.40 1.35 -5.70
C ASN A 16 1.68 1.98 -4.50
N THR A 17 0.41 1.65 -4.31
CA THR A 17 -0.40 2.22 -3.23
C THR A 17 0.16 1.87 -1.85
N PHE A 18 0.64 0.65 -1.61
CA PHE A 18 1.04 0.16 -0.28
C PHE A 18 2.34 0.80 0.25
N LEU A 19 3.33 0.99 -0.61
CA LEU A 19 4.60 1.61 -0.24
C LEU A 19 4.63 3.12 -0.58
N GLY A 20 3.70 3.55 -1.43
CA GLY A 20 3.57 4.95 -1.82
C GLY A 20 4.84 5.52 -2.48
N PRO A 21 4.84 6.80 -2.79
CA PRO A 21 6.00 7.45 -3.40
C PRO A 21 7.15 7.72 -2.41
N VAL A 22 6.97 7.35 -1.14
CA VAL A 22 7.99 7.55 -0.09
C VAL A 22 8.91 6.34 0.06
N PHE A 23 8.38 5.12 -0.08
CA PHE A 23 9.13 3.91 0.23
C PHE A 23 9.46 3.04 -0.97
N GLN A 24 8.91 3.35 -2.16
CA GLN A 24 9.27 2.65 -3.39
C GLN A 24 9.15 3.58 -4.61
N HIS A 25 10.07 3.42 -5.57
CA HIS A 25 10.15 4.24 -6.77
C HIS A 25 10.15 3.39 -8.05
N PRO A 26 9.02 2.76 -8.45
CA PRO A 26 8.99 1.79 -9.55
C PRO A 26 9.47 2.30 -10.90
N LEU A 27 9.33 3.60 -11.20
CA LEU A 27 9.86 4.21 -12.43
C LEU A 27 11.38 4.08 -12.55
N GLN A 28 12.10 4.07 -11.41
CA GLN A 28 13.56 3.87 -11.38
C GLN A 28 13.96 2.41 -11.64
N HIS A 29 12.98 1.50 -11.57
CA HIS A 29 13.16 0.05 -11.77
C HIS A 29 12.49 -0.45 -13.05
N GLY A 30 12.23 0.44 -14.01
CA GLY A 30 11.75 0.11 -15.34
C GLY A 30 10.23 0.00 -15.48
N ALA A 31 9.44 0.48 -14.53
CA ALA A 31 8.01 0.67 -14.78
C ALA A 31 7.78 1.84 -15.74
N ASP A 32 6.82 1.71 -16.64
CA ASP A 32 6.43 2.77 -17.59
C ASP A 32 5.45 3.75 -16.96
N LEU A 33 4.58 3.23 -16.10
CA LEU A 33 3.59 3.99 -15.33
C LEU A 33 3.53 3.47 -13.91
N VAL A 34 3.29 4.37 -12.98
CA VAL A 34 2.98 4.05 -11.58
C VAL A 34 1.63 4.63 -11.24
N ILE A 35 0.74 3.81 -10.69
CA ILE A 35 -0.57 4.23 -10.23
C ILE A 35 -0.64 4.18 -8.71
N TYR A 36 -1.50 5.00 -8.13
CA TYR A 36 -1.76 5.06 -6.71
C TYR A 36 -3.26 5.22 -6.47
N SER A 37 -3.81 4.48 -5.55
CA SER A 37 -5.04 4.91 -4.88
C SER A 37 -4.69 6.10 -3.97
N ALA A 38 -4.91 7.32 -4.46
CA ALA A 38 -4.66 8.52 -3.66
C ALA A 38 -5.63 8.67 -2.48
N THR A 39 -6.71 7.89 -2.47
CA THR A 39 -7.62 7.65 -1.35
C THR A 39 -6.87 7.16 -0.09
N LYS A 40 -5.77 6.43 -0.29
CA LYS A 40 -5.00 5.77 0.77
C LYS A 40 -3.96 6.73 1.38
N PHE A 41 -2.71 6.36 1.48
CA PHE A 41 -1.64 7.14 2.12
C PHE A 41 -1.50 8.58 1.60
N ILE A 42 -1.72 8.82 0.29
CA ILE A 42 -1.56 10.16 -0.28
C ILE A 42 -2.59 11.11 0.33
N GLY A 43 -3.88 10.77 0.33
CA GLY A 43 -4.92 11.50 1.04
C GLY A 43 -4.72 11.43 2.55
N GLY A 44 -4.67 10.22 3.09
CA GLY A 44 -4.21 9.92 4.44
C GLY A 44 -5.14 10.35 5.59
N HIS A 45 -6.38 10.74 5.29
CA HIS A 45 -7.34 11.24 6.28
C HIS A 45 -8.74 10.61 6.12
N SER A 46 -8.87 9.59 5.25
CA SER A 46 -10.13 8.87 4.99
C SER A 46 -11.31 9.76 4.55
N ASP A 47 -11.02 10.91 3.94
CA ASP A 47 -11.98 11.97 3.59
C ASP A 47 -12.08 12.24 2.08
N ILE A 48 -11.31 11.54 1.25
CA ILE A 48 -11.32 11.69 -0.21
C ILE A 48 -11.25 10.35 -0.94
N ILE A 49 -11.84 10.31 -2.13
CA ILE A 49 -11.65 9.23 -3.10
C ILE A 49 -10.96 9.81 -4.33
N ALA A 50 -9.76 9.34 -4.62
CA ALA A 50 -8.97 9.83 -5.74
C ALA A 50 -7.94 8.81 -6.22
N GLY A 51 -7.51 8.95 -7.47
CA GLY A 51 -6.40 8.23 -8.07
C GLY A 51 -5.29 9.18 -8.51
N ALA A 52 -4.08 8.67 -8.57
CA ALA A 52 -2.95 9.37 -9.16
C ALA A 52 -2.16 8.43 -10.07
N VAL A 53 -1.57 8.98 -11.11
CA VAL A 53 -0.71 8.27 -12.03
C VAL A 53 0.50 9.12 -12.38
N SER A 54 1.66 8.48 -12.46
CA SER A 54 2.93 9.10 -12.82
C SER A 54 3.65 8.30 -13.90
N GLY A 55 4.35 8.98 -14.77
CA GLY A 55 5.14 8.38 -15.85
C GLY A 55 5.84 9.45 -16.67
N SER A 56 6.51 9.06 -17.76
CA SER A 56 7.09 10.00 -18.72
C SER A 56 6.00 10.84 -19.39
N LEU A 57 6.37 11.99 -19.95
CA LEU A 57 5.43 12.83 -20.70
C LEU A 57 4.75 12.05 -21.84
N ALA A 58 5.52 11.21 -22.55
CA ALA A 58 5.01 10.41 -23.66
C ALA A 58 3.98 9.37 -23.20
N THR A 59 4.23 8.66 -22.10
CA THR A 59 3.29 7.68 -21.55
C THR A 59 2.08 8.33 -20.89
N MET A 60 2.22 9.55 -20.37
CA MET A 60 1.13 10.28 -19.71
C MET A 60 0.18 10.98 -20.69
N LEU A 61 0.63 11.30 -21.90
CA LEU A 61 -0.20 12.03 -22.85
C LEU A 61 -1.50 11.30 -23.22
N PRO A 62 -1.51 10.00 -23.56
CA PRO A 62 -2.75 9.25 -23.80
C PRO A 62 -3.67 9.21 -22.58
N VAL A 63 -3.10 9.06 -21.39
CA VAL A 63 -3.88 9.03 -20.13
C VAL A 63 -4.58 10.37 -19.89
N ARG A 64 -3.88 11.49 -20.08
CA ARG A 64 -4.46 12.83 -19.95
C ARG A 64 -5.55 13.08 -21.00
N THR A 65 -5.32 12.65 -22.24
CA THR A 65 -6.30 12.77 -23.33
C THR A 65 -7.57 11.99 -22.98
N LEU A 66 -7.44 10.73 -22.59
CA LEU A 66 -8.57 9.88 -22.19
C LEU A 66 -9.33 10.50 -21.02
N ARG A 67 -8.62 10.97 -19.99
CA ARG A 67 -9.24 11.65 -18.83
C ARG A 67 -10.10 12.85 -19.26
N THR A 68 -9.60 13.64 -20.21
CA THR A 68 -10.33 14.81 -20.73
C THR A 68 -11.62 14.40 -21.45
N PHE A 69 -11.56 13.38 -22.30
CA PHE A 69 -12.73 12.89 -23.01
C PHE A 69 -13.76 12.19 -22.11
N MET A 70 -13.29 11.42 -21.15
CA MET A 70 -14.13 10.68 -20.21
C MET A 70 -14.71 11.56 -19.08
N GLY A 71 -14.13 12.74 -18.87
CA GLY A 71 -14.55 13.64 -17.80
C GLY A 71 -14.21 13.15 -16.38
N THR A 72 -13.34 12.15 -16.24
CA THR A 72 -12.95 11.55 -14.96
C THR A 72 -11.93 12.43 -14.21
N MET A 73 -12.31 13.67 -13.94
CA MET A 73 -11.48 14.65 -13.22
C MET A 73 -11.96 14.82 -11.79
N MET A 74 -11.02 14.90 -10.86
CA MET A 74 -11.36 15.21 -9.47
C MET A 74 -11.88 16.65 -9.34
N SER A 75 -12.67 16.91 -8.32
CA SER A 75 -13.12 18.26 -7.99
C SER A 75 -11.94 19.15 -7.55
N PRO A 76 -12.00 20.46 -7.73
CA PRO A 76 -10.99 21.38 -7.20
C PRO A 76 -10.79 21.25 -5.69
N TRP A 77 -11.85 20.96 -4.94
CA TRP A 77 -11.80 20.72 -3.50
C TRP A 77 -10.97 19.49 -3.14
N SER A 78 -11.21 18.35 -3.81
CA SER A 78 -10.41 17.14 -3.62
C SER A 78 -8.96 17.36 -4.02
N GLY A 79 -8.71 18.12 -5.09
CA GLY A 79 -7.36 18.51 -5.51
C GLY A 79 -6.63 19.33 -4.45
N TRP A 80 -7.31 20.28 -3.83
CA TRP A 80 -6.76 21.08 -2.74
C TRP A 80 -6.44 20.22 -1.50
N LEU A 81 -7.34 19.32 -1.10
CA LEU A 81 -7.11 18.38 0.00
C LEU A 81 -5.89 17.49 -0.26
N LEU A 82 -5.74 16.97 -1.48
CA LEU A 82 -4.57 16.17 -1.85
C LEU A 82 -3.27 16.95 -1.75
N LEU A 83 -3.22 18.16 -2.31
CA LEU A 83 -2.04 19.03 -2.23
C LEU A 83 -1.65 19.29 -0.78
N ARG A 84 -2.62 19.63 0.06
CA ARG A 84 -2.41 19.83 1.50
C ARG A 84 -1.90 18.56 2.19
N SER A 85 -2.43 17.40 1.82
CA SER A 85 -2.06 16.10 2.42
C SER A 85 -0.63 15.67 2.04
N LEU A 86 -0.15 16.07 0.86
CA LEU A 86 1.22 15.79 0.42
C LEU A 86 2.27 16.43 1.35
N GLU A 87 2.00 17.58 1.96
CA GLU A 87 2.91 18.27 2.87
C GLU A 87 3.32 17.39 4.07
N THR A 88 2.41 16.53 4.54
CA THR A 88 2.65 15.65 5.69
C THR A 88 2.86 14.18 5.31
N LEU A 89 2.82 13.83 4.04
CA LEU A 89 2.85 12.45 3.56
C LEU A 89 4.05 11.67 4.13
N LYS A 90 5.24 12.19 3.99
CA LYS A 90 6.46 11.54 4.48
C LYS A 90 6.44 11.35 6.01
N MET A 91 5.98 12.34 6.75
CA MET A 91 5.88 12.27 8.22
C MET A 91 4.89 11.18 8.63
N ARG A 92 3.70 11.17 8.04
CA ARG A 92 2.64 10.18 8.35
C ARG A 92 3.10 8.76 8.02
N MET A 93 3.62 8.53 6.82
CA MET A 93 4.08 7.21 6.41
C MET A 93 5.26 6.73 7.26
N THR A 94 6.19 7.61 7.61
CA THR A 94 7.32 7.25 8.49
C THR A 94 6.86 6.89 9.90
N ALA A 95 5.90 7.63 10.47
CA ALA A 95 5.34 7.32 11.78
C ALA A 95 4.59 5.97 11.74
N ALA A 96 3.73 5.76 10.75
CA ALA A 96 3.00 4.51 10.56
C ALA A 96 3.96 3.30 10.42
N MET A 97 5.01 3.42 9.62
CA MET A 97 6.03 2.38 9.46
C MET A 97 6.74 2.05 10.78
N LYS A 98 7.13 3.07 11.55
CA LYS A 98 7.78 2.84 12.86
C LYS A 98 6.85 2.09 13.81
N ASN A 99 5.58 2.48 13.87
CA ASN A 99 4.58 1.81 14.70
C ASN A 99 4.32 0.38 14.22
N ALA A 100 4.24 0.17 12.91
CA ALA A 100 4.06 -1.16 12.33
C ALA A 100 5.19 -2.11 12.71
N ARG A 101 6.43 -1.63 12.78
CA ARG A 101 7.56 -2.45 13.23
C ARG A 101 7.34 -2.99 14.63
N TYR A 102 6.97 -2.13 15.60
CA TYR A 102 6.68 -2.57 16.97
C TYR A 102 5.54 -3.58 17.03
N VAL A 103 4.49 -3.36 16.24
CA VAL A 103 3.34 -4.29 16.18
C VAL A 103 3.77 -5.62 15.57
N ALA A 104 4.53 -5.60 14.49
CA ALA A 104 5.01 -6.82 13.82
C ALA A 104 5.93 -7.64 14.74
N ASP A 105 6.87 -6.98 15.44
CA ASP A 105 7.77 -7.62 16.40
C ASP A 105 6.98 -8.25 17.55
N PHE A 106 6.00 -7.54 18.12
CA PHE A 106 5.10 -8.08 19.15
C PHE A 106 4.30 -9.29 18.66
N LEU A 107 3.75 -9.22 17.45
CA LEU A 107 2.97 -10.32 16.88
C LEU A 107 3.85 -11.57 16.61
N ALA A 108 5.09 -11.36 16.17
CA ALA A 108 6.00 -12.47 15.88
C ALA A 108 6.37 -13.29 17.14
N GLU A 109 6.37 -12.66 18.30
CA GLU A 109 6.65 -13.31 19.60
C GLU A 109 5.39 -13.87 20.28
N HIS A 110 4.20 -13.57 19.74
CA HIS A 110 2.95 -13.90 20.43
C HIS A 110 2.54 -15.36 20.21
N PRO A 111 2.29 -16.16 21.27
CA PRO A 111 2.05 -17.61 21.17
C PRO A 111 0.79 -18.02 20.40
N LYS A 112 -0.15 -17.10 20.15
CA LYS A 112 -1.35 -17.33 19.34
C LYS A 112 -1.21 -16.87 17.90
N VAL A 113 -0.04 -16.38 17.48
CA VAL A 113 0.29 -16.03 16.10
C VAL A 113 1.18 -17.12 15.53
N GLN A 114 0.82 -17.64 14.39
CA GLN A 114 1.55 -18.70 13.70
C GLN A 114 2.64 -18.14 12.81
N THR A 115 2.31 -17.11 12.04
CA THR A 115 3.22 -16.49 11.05
C THR A 115 2.92 -14.99 10.95
N VAL A 116 3.95 -14.17 10.79
CA VAL A 116 3.84 -12.74 10.48
C VAL A 116 4.48 -12.48 9.11
N HIS A 117 3.73 -11.87 8.22
CA HIS A 117 4.19 -11.44 6.90
C HIS A 117 4.39 -9.92 6.92
N TYR A 118 5.63 -9.50 7.03
CA TYR A 118 6.02 -8.10 7.07
C TYR A 118 7.34 -7.91 6.33
N LEU A 119 7.41 -6.92 5.42
CA LEU A 119 8.62 -6.68 4.65
C LEU A 119 9.84 -6.39 5.53
N GLY A 120 9.64 -5.79 6.69
CA GLY A 120 10.71 -5.50 7.65
C GLY A 120 11.26 -6.72 8.39
N HIS A 121 10.66 -7.89 8.22
CA HIS A 121 11.13 -9.17 8.77
C HIS A 121 11.84 -10.04 7.72
N LEU A 122 11.97 -9.58 6.47
CA LEU A 122 12.76 -10.29 5.47
C LEU A 122 14.24 -10.32 5.88
N THR A 123 14.82 -11.51 5.84
CA THR A 123 16.23 -11.78 6.11
C THR A 123 16.95 -12.23 4.84
N GLU A 124 18.27 -12.30 4.87
CA GLU A 124 19.09 -12.76 3.73
C GLU A 124 18.67 -14.14 3.20
N ASP A 125 18.13 -15.00 4.06
CA ASP A 125 17.60 -16.33 3.68
C ASP A 125 16.25 -16.27 2.96
N SER A 126 15.59 -15.10 2.96
CA SER A 126 14.28 -14.94 2.33
C SER A 126 14.41 -14.78 0.82
N PRO A 127 13.67 -15.54 0.00
CA PRO A 127 13.79 -15.46 -1.47
C PRO A 127 13.52 -14.07 -2.07
N MET A 128 12.81 -13.22 -1.34
CA MET A 128 12.46 -11.87 -1.76
C MET A 128 13.39 -10.78 -1.20
N PHE A 129 14.37 -11.14 -0.37
CA PHE A 129 15.23 -10.16 0.30
C PHE A 129 15.98 -9.26 -0.67
N ASP A 130 16.65 -9.84 -1.67
CA ASP A 130 17.40 -9.07 -2.67
C ASP A 130 16.50 -8.13 -3.49
N VAL A 131 15.26 -8.57 -3.79
CA VAL A 131 14.30 -7.75 -4.51
C VAL A 131 13.85 -6.58 -3.64
N TYR A 132 13.53 -6.86 -2.38
CA TYR A 132 13.17 -5.84 -1.39
C TYR A 132 14.29 -4.81 -1.21
N GLN A 133 15.52 -5.25 -0.98
CA GLN A 133 16.69 -4.39 -0.80
C GLN A 133 16.96 -3.47 -2.01
N ARG A 134 16.75 -3.97 -3.22
CA ARG A 134 16.97 -3.18 -4.44
C ARG A 134 15.85 -2.20 -4.74
N GLN A 135 14.61 -2.53 -4.41
CA GLN A 135 13.44 -1.81 -4.90
C GLN A 135 12.74 -0.96 -3.84
N CYS A 136 12.95 -1.25 -2.56
CA CYS A 136 12.23 -0.59 -1.48
C CYS A 136 13.21 0.20 -0.60
N VAL A 137 12.82 1.42 -0.26
CA VAL A 137 13.55 2.29 0.68
C VAL A 137 13.26 1.88 2.12
N ALA A 138 12.06 1.35 2.36
CA ALA A 138 11.61 0.93 3.68
C ALA A 138 10.41 -0.04 3.58
N PRO A 139 10.09 -0.80 4.65
CA PRO A 139 9.10 -1.88 4.61
C PRO A 139 7.64 -1.40 4.58
N GLY A 140 7.38 -0.12 4.82
CA GLY A 140 6.00 0.37 4.95
C GLY A 140 5.31 -0.06 6.24
N SER A 141 3.97 0.00 6.24
CA SER A 141 3.16 -0.23 7.45
C SER A 141 2.09 -1.33 7.28
N MET A 142 2.16 -2.09 6.19
CA MET A 142 1.23 -3.20 5.97
C MET A 142 1.78 -4.46 6.63
N ILE A 143 0.95 -5.10 7.47
CA ILE A 143 1.26 -6.34 8.16
C ILE A 143 0.13 -7.32 7.89
N SER A 144 0.45 -8.56 7.54
CA SER A 144 -0.51 -9.65 7.61
C SER A 144 0.04 -10.76 8.51
N PHE A 145 -0.83 -11.53 9.14
CA PHE A 145 -0.43 -12.59 10.05
C PHE A 145 -1.50 -13.66 10.16
N ASP A 146 -1.05 -14.87 10.44
CA ASP A 146 -1.90 -16.02 10.64
C ASP A 146 -2.04 -16.31 12.13
N VAL A 147 -3.27 -16.48 12.60
CA VAL A 147 -3.55 -16.83 14.01
C VAL A 147 -3.72 -18.33 14.17
N VAL A 148 -3.26 -18.86 15.29
CA VAL A 148 -3.50 -20.26 15.67
C VAL A 148 -5.00 -20.49 15.88
N GLY A 149 -5.56 -21.51 15.22
CA GLY A 149 -6.98 -21.87 15.33
C GLY A 149 -7.84 -21.37 14.17
N GLY A 150 -7.21 -20.93 13.08
CA GLY A 150 -7.85 -20.65 11.79
C GLY A 150 -8.87 -19.51 11.82
N GLU A 151 -9.81 -19.53 10.87
CA GLU A 151 -10.78 -18.45 10.64
C GLU A 151 -11.60 -18.09 11.89
N ALA A 152 -12.08 -19.09 12.65
CA ALA A 152 -12.85 -18.82 13.85
C ALA A 152 -12.03 -18.08 14.93
N ALA A 153 -10.73 -18.32 15.00
CA ALA A 153 -9.84 -17.58 15.88
C ALA A 153 -9.57 -16.15 15.35
N ALA A 154 -9.44 -15.98 14.05
CA ALA A 154 -9.31 -14.67 13.42
C ALA A 154 -10.53 -13.78 13.70
N PHE A 155 -11.75 -14.32 13.56
CA PHE A 155 -12.97 -13.56 13.90
C PHE A 155 -13.06 -13.21 15.40
N ARG A 156 -12.67 -14.13 16.29
CA ARG A 156 -12.62 -13.79 17.73
C ARG A 156 -11.60 -12.69 18.01
N PHE A 157 -10.44 -12.73 17.36
CA PHE A 157 -9.43 -11.68 17.45
C PHE A 157 -9.98 -10.33 16.99
N LEU A 158 -10.55 -10.27 15.79
CA LEU A 158 -11.09 -9.04 15.22
C LEU A 158 -12.21 -8.44 16.07
N ASN A 159 -13.11 -9.29 16.58
CA ASN A 159 -14.22 -8.85 17.45
C ASN A 159 -13.75 -8.36 18.84
N ALA A 160 -12.57 -8.74 19.28
CA ALA A 160 -12.00 -8.30 20.56
C ALA A 160 -11.19 -7.00 20.45
N LEU A 161 -10.95 -6.49 19.25
CA LEU A 161 -10.22 -5.25 19.03
C LEU A 161 -11.02 -4.05 19.58
N SER A 162 -10.35 -3.19 20.32
CA SER A 162 -10.94 -1.96 20.88
C SER A 162 -10.34 -0.69 20.28
N MET A 163 -9.02 -0.64 20.11
CA MET A 163 -8.29 0.50 19.56
C MET A 163 -8.21 0.43 18.02
N VAL A 164 -7.82 -0.72 17.50
CA VAL A 164 -7.78 -0.99 16.06
C VAL A 164 -9.21 -1.23 15.58
N LYS A 165 -9.62 -0.57 14.51
CA LYS A 165 -10.99 -0.70 13.98
C LYS A 165 -11.09 -1.85 12.99
N LEU A 166 -12.17 -2.63 13.10
CA LEU A 166 -12.54 -3.62 12.10
C LEU A 166 -13.13 -2.88 10.89
N ALA A 167 -12.35 -2.71 9.85
CA ALA A 167 -12.78 -2.04 8.63
C ALA A 167 -11.81 -2.34 7.49
N VAL A 168 -12.35 -2.31 6.27
CA VAL A 168 -11.56 -2.31 5.04
C VAL A 168 -11.02 -0.92 4.77
N SER A 169 -9.90 -0.79 4.18
CA SER A 169 -9.13 0.38 3.76
C SER A 169 -7.77 0.41 4.46
N LEU A 170 -6.98 1.42 4.13
CA LEU A 170 -5.64 1.61 4.69
C LEU A 170 -5.17 3.05 4.45
N GLY A 171 -4.07 3.44 5.09
CA GLY A 171 -3.38 4.69 4.81
C GLY A 171 -3.94 5.93 5.50
N GLY A 172 -5.01 5.79 6.28
CA GLY A 172 -5.54 6.83 7.15
C GLY A 172 -4.70 7.04 8.41
N THR A 173 -5.19 7.87 9.33
CA THR A 173 -4.56 8.13 10.62
C THR A 173 -4.94 7.09 11.68
N GLU A 174 -6.03 6.37 11.45
CA GLU A 174 -6.51 5.25 12.28
C GLU A 174 -5.82 3.93 11.89
N SER A 175 -5.69 3.04 12.88
CA SER A 175 -5.26 1.66 12.65
C SER A 175 -6.46 0.78 12.34
N LEU A 176 -6.37 0.01 11.25
CA LEU A 176 -7.42 -0.86 10.76
C LEU A 176 -6.94 -2.32 10.71
N ALA A 177 -7.88 -3.24 10.89
CA ALA A 177 -7.66 -4.67 10.68
C ALA A 177 -8.86 -5.27 9.95
N GLU A 178 -8.60 -6.29 9.13
CA GLU A 178 -9.61 -7.00 8.36
C GLU A 178 -9.26 -8.48 8.22
N HIS A 179 -10.25 -9.28 7.86
CA HIS A 179 -10.06 -10.67 7.42
C HIS A 179 -10.23 -10.70 5.89
N PRO A 180 -9.15 -10.78 5.10
CA PRO A 180 -9.25 -10.65 3.64
C PRO A 180 -10.21 -11.64 2.99
N GLY A 181 -10.15 -12.91 3.40
CA GLY A 181 -10.98 -13.99 2.82
C GLY A 181 -12.47 -13.83 3.02
N SER A 182 -12.95 -12.97 3.94
CA SER A 182 -14.38 -12.71 4.14
C SER A 182 -14.81 -11.28 3.84
N MET A 183 -13.88 -10.36 3.64
CA MET A 183 -14.20 -8.93 3.51
C MET A 183 -13.79 -8.35 2.14
N THR A 184 -12.62 -8.69 1.63
CA THR A 184 -12.08 -8.08 0.40
C THR A 184 -11.77 -9.10 -0.70
N HIS A 185 -11.61 -10.39 -0.37
CA HIS A 185 -11.25 -11.48 -1.29
C HIS A 185 -12.11 -12.72 -1.00
N ALA A 186 -13.43 -12.54 -0.90
CA ALA A 186 -14.40 -13.56 -0.50
C ALA A 186 -14.84 -14.51 -1.63
N ASP A 187 -14.20 -14.51 -2.81
CA ASP A 187 -14.56 -15.33 -3.99
C ASP A 187 -13.85 -16.68 -4.01
#